data_6ccc14484d8234ed05d67b9aa88efb68
#
_entry.id   6ccc14484d8234ed05d67b9aa88efb68
#
_cell.length_a   1.000
_cell.length_b   1.000
_cell.length_c   1.000
_cell.angle_alpha   90.00
_cell.angle_beta   90.00
_cell.angle_gamma   90.00
#
_symmetry.space_group_name_H-M   'P 1'
#
loop_
_entity.id
_entity.type
_entity.pdbx_description
1 polymer ?
#
loop_
_entity_poly.entity_id
_entity_poly.type
_entity_poly.pdbx_seq_one_letter_code
_entity_poly.pdbx_strand_id
1 'polypeptide(L)'
;MNILAARKYQTPRNGPLTLEQTETRRLAYSIKSTASPSIDFDTAAREMAALITGPCWLVPIPDSNGNTDANTRLAHHIARHVNANAAGIGAQVVKAIYRTQPVQSQCARHKLALGPIAPEQHHLARNRKVLTLRQTYFVDNVTTSGHTLEAARLALGFGAGLVFADAATRRTQMQVTLF
;
A
#
# COMPACT_ATOMS: atom_id res chain seq x y z
N MET A 1 -0.91 -12.31 5.97
CA MET A 1 -1.71 -11.48 5.02
C MET A 1 -1.12 -11.58 3.62
N ASN A 2 -1.97 -11.60 2.59
CA ASN A 2 -1.54 -11.51 1.19
C ASN A 2 -1.20 -10.03 0.85
N ILE A 3 -0.09 -9.80 0.11
CA ILE A 3 0.33 -8.48 -0.35
C ILE A 3 0.60 -8.57 -1.85
N LEU A 4 -0.10 -7.75 -2.62
CA LEU A 4 0.13 -7.53 -4.04
C LEU A 4 1.06 -6.33 -4.19
N ALA A 5 2.14 -6.48 -4.92
CA ALA A 5 3.11 -5.41 -5.18
C ALA A 5 3.34 -5.27 -6.69
N ALA A 6 3.26 -4.05 -7.21
CA ALA A 6 3.52 -3.77 -8.61
C ALA A 6 5.01 -3.92 -8.95
N ARG A 7 5.88 -3.53 -8.03
CA ARG A 7 7.34 -3.59 -8.23
C ARG A 7 8.07 -4.13 -7.00
N LYS A 8 9.31 -4.59 -7.22
CA LYS A 8 10.27 -4.88 -6.15
C LYS A 8 11.06 -3.61 -5.81
N TYR A 9 11.16 -3.29 -4.51
CA TYR A 9 11.94 -2.17 -4.03
C TYR A 9 13.30 -2.64 -3.52
N GLN A 10 14.38 -2.07 -4.06
CA GLN A 10 15.73 -2.34 -3.59
C GLN A 10 16.38 -1.07 -3.03
N THR A 11 17.10 -1.23 -1.91
CA THR A 11 17.86 -0.13 -1.33
C THR A 11 19.29 -0.13 -1.87
N PRO A 12 19.97 1.05 -2.01
CA PRO A 12 21.36 1.11 -2.46
C PRO A 12 22.36 0.36 -1.58
N ARG A 13 21.96 0.02 -0.34
CA ARG A 13 22.80 -0.77 0.58
C ARG A 13 23.10 -2.19 0.08
N ASN A 14 22.26 -2.70 -0.81
CA ASN A 14 22.38 -4.06 -1.36
C ASN A 14 23.17 -4.09 -2.70
N GLY A 15 23.89 -3.02 -3.03
CA GLY A 15 24.67 -2.88 -4.26
C GLY A 15 24.14 -1.79 -5.22
N PRO A 16 24.78 -1.63 -6.39
CA PRO A 16 24.34 -0.66 -7.38
C PRO A 16 22.93 -0.99 -7.89
N LEU A 17 22.12 0.04 -8.09
CA LEU A 17 20.76 -0.09 -8.59
C LEU A 17 20.75 -0.14 -10.12
N THR A 18 19.89 -0.96 -10.70
CA THR A 18 19.55 -0.90 -12.12
C THR A 18 18.73 0.38 -12.42
N LEU A 19 18.55 0.71 -13.70
CA LEU A 19 17.70 1.83 -14.12
C LEU A 19 16.25 1.64 -13.62
N GLU A 20 15.71 0.43 -13.75
CA GLU A 20 14.37 0.10 -13.27
C GLU A 20 14.23 0.28 -11.75
N GLN A 21 15.21 -0.17 -10.98
CA GLN A 21 15.23 -0.01 -9.52
C GLN A 21 15.35 1.46 -9.10
N THR A 22 16.14 2.25 -9.84
CA THR A 22 16.28 3.69 -9.63
C THR A 22 14.96 4.39 -9.89
N GLU A 23 14.27 4.07 -10.99
CA GLU A 23 12.96 4.63 -11.31
C GLU A 23 11.87 4.18 -10.33
N THR A 24 11.87 2.92 -9.91
CA THR A 24 10.97 2.41 -8.88
C THR A 24 11.13 3.21 -7.59
N ARG A 25 12.38 3.47 -7.20
CA ARG A 25 12.67 4.26 -6.01
C ARG A 25 12.21 5.71 -6.16
N ARG A 26 12.47 6.35 -7.30
CA ARG A 26 12.04 7.71 -7.60
C ARG A 26 10.53 7.84 -7.47
N LEU A 27 9.77 6.97 -8.13
CA LEU A 27 8.31 6.95 -8.08
C LEU A 27 7.80 6.70 -6.66
N ALA A 28 8.37 5.71 -5.96
CA ALA A 28 8.00 5.38 -4.59
C ALA A 28 8.17 6.56 -3.61
N TYR A 29 9.19 7.40 -3.82
CA TYR A 29 9.36 8.63 -3.05
C TYR A 29 8.39 9.73 -3.49
N SER A 30 8.19 9.87 -4.79
CA SER A 30 7.29 10.90 -5.34
C SER A 30 5.87 10.73 -4.81
N ILE A 31 5.28 9.53 -4.89
CA ILE A 31 3.89 9.28 -4.47
C ILE A 31 3.65 9.34 -2.96
N LYS A 32 4.66 9.67 -2.16
CA LYS A 32 4.51 9.98 -0.71
C LYS A 32 3.99 11.38 -0.44
N SER A 33 4.10 12.28 -1.41
CA SER A 33 3.73 13.68 -1.26
C SER A 33 2.60 14.05 -2.20
N THR A 34 1.59 14.71 -1.67
CA THR A 34 0.49 15.27 -2.47
C THR A 34 0.95 16.39 -3.42
N ALA A 35 2.10 17.01 -3.16
CA ALA A 35 2.68 18.04 -4.02
C ALA A 35 3.36 17.46 -5.29
N SER A 36 3.54 16.13 -5.35
CA SER A 36 4.20 15.49 -6.49
C SER A 36 3.35 15.53 -7.77
N PRO A 37 4.01 15.46 -8.95
CA PRO A 37 3.32 15.49 -10.23
C PRO A 37 2.24 14.40 -10.35
N SER A 38 1.12 14.73 -11.00
CA SER A 38 0.01 13.79 -11.19
C SER A 38 0.42 12.58 -12.05
N ILE A 39 1.38 12.77 -12.95
CA ILE A 39 1.89 11.69 -13.82
C ILE A 39 2.58 10.58 -13.01
N ASP A 40 3.24 10.90 -11.90
CA ASP A 40 3.88 9.88 -11.06
C ASP A 40 2.83 9.03 -10.34
N PHE A 41 1.76 9.65 -9.84
CA PHE A 41 0.61 8.92 -9.29
C PHE A 41 -0.08 8.07 -10.33
N ASP A 42 -0.25 8.60 -11.54
CA ASP A 42 -0.91 7.89 -12.64
C ASP A 42 -0.10 6.66 -13.08
N THR A 43 1.22 6.80 -13.19
CA THR A 43 2.13 5.71 -13.55
C THR A 43 2.08 4.59 -12.50
N ALA A 44 2.24 4.92 -11.23
CA ALA A 44 2.17 3.95 -10.14
C ALA A 44 0.79 3.27 -10.06
N ALA A 45 -0.28 4.06 -10.17
CA ALA A 45 -1.65 3.58 -10.07
C ALA A 45 -2.03 2.63 -11.21
N ARG A 46 -1.58 2.88 -12.43
CA ARG A 46 -1.83 2.01 -13.58
C ARG A 46 -1.25 0.61 -13.35
N GLU A 47 -0.02 0.54 -12.84
CA GLU A 47 0.62 -0.74 -12.54
C GLU A 47 -0.08 -1.47 -11.39
N MET A 48 -0.47 -0.74 -10.33
CA MET A 48 -1.22 -1.32 -9.21
C MET A 48 -2.61 -1.79 -9.62
N ALA A 49 -3.30 -1.03 -10.50
CA ALA A 49 -4.63 -1.38 -11.01
C ALA A 49 -4.62 -2.69 -11.81
N ALA A 50 -3.53 -2.99 -12.53
CA ALA A 50 -3.38 -4.24 -13.27
C ALA A 50 -3.37 -5.50 -12.36
N LEU A 51 -3.17 -5.36 -11.05
CA LEU A 51 -3.21 -6.45 -10.08
C LEU A 51 -4.62 -6.72 -9.54
N ILE A 52 -5.60 -5.89 -9.90
CA ILE A 52 -6.98 -5.97 -9.41
C ILE A 52 -7.85 -6.69 -10.43
N THR A 53 -8.52 -7.75 -10.02
CA THR A 53 -9.29 -8.63 -10.92
C THR A 53 -10.81 -8.45 -10.84
N GLY A 54 -11.32 -7.56 -9.99
CA GLY A 54 -12.77 -7.38 -9.83
C GLY A 54 -13.17 -6.20 -8.96
N PRO A 55 -14.46 -6.05 -8.66
CA PRO A 55 -14.98 -4.98 -7.84
C PRO A 55 -14.36 -4.98 -6.44
N CYS A 56 -13.86 -3.84 -5.97
CA CYS A 56 -13.16 -3.78 -4.70
C CYS A 56 -13.33 -2.47 -3.94
N TRP A 57 -13.00 -2.53 -2.65
CA TRP A 57 -12.74 -1.36 -1.82
C TRP A 57 -11.24 -1.06 -1.79
N LEU A 58 -10.87 0.18 -2.01
CA LEU A 58 -9.53 0.70 -1.84
C LEU A 58 -9.47 1.51 -0.55
N VAL A 59 -8.74 1.02 0.43
CA VAL A 59 -8.63 1.63 1.76
C VAL A 59 -7.25 2.25 1.89
N PRO A 60 -7.13 3.59 1.80
CA PRO A 60 -5.85 4.28 2.00
C PRO A 60 -5.33 4.06 3.42
N ILE A 61 -4.07 3.66 3.55
CA ILE A 61 -3.40 3.52 4.85
C ILE A 61 -2.93 4.89 5.35
N PRO A 62 -3.19 5.27 6.62
CA PRO A 62 -2.64 6.48 7.20
C PRO A 62 -1.12 6.36 7.43
N ASP A 63 -0.40 7.43 7.16
CA ASP A 63 1.04 7.55 7.47
C ASP A 63 1.31 7.52 8.98
N SER A 64 2.56 7.71 9.39
CA SER A 64 2.97 7.70 10.80
C SER A 64 2.32 8.79 11.65
N ASN A 65 1.87 9.87 11.05
CA ASN A 65 1.19 11.01 11.71
C ASN A 65 -0.34 10.91 11.63
N GLY A 66 -0.87 9.92 10.90
CA GLY A 66 -2.31 9.74 10.71
C GLY A 66 -2.87 10.39 9.44
N ASN A 67 -2.03 11.03 8.61
CA ASN A 67 -2.46 11.62 7.35
C ASN A 67 -2.64 10.53 6.28
N THR A 68 -3.74 10.61 5.53
CA THR A 68 -4.07 9.66 4.44
C THR A 68 -3.99 10.28 3.05
N ASP A 69 -3.66 11.57 2.91
CA ASP A 69 -3.90 12.32 1.67
C ASP A 69 -3.14 11.75 0.46
N ALA A 70 -1.85 11.42 0.63
CA ALA A 70 -1.05 10.85 -0.46
C ALA A 70 -1.60 9.48 -0.89
N ASN A 71 -1.88 8.57 0.06
CA ASN A 71 -2.45 7.25 -0.22
C ASN A 71 -3.90 7.34 -0.71
N THR A 72 -4.68 8.36 -0.29
CA THR A 72 -6.02 8.65 -0.83
C THR A 72 -5.93 9.09 -2.29
N ARG A 73 -4.99 9.99 -2.61
CA ARG A 73 -4.75 10.40 -3.99
C ARG A 73 -4.35 9.21 -4.87
N LEU A 74 -3.42 8.38 -4.39
CA LEU A 74 -3.03 7.15 -5.09
C LEU A 74 -4.22 6.22 -5.32
N ALA A 75 -5.04 5.97 -4.28
CA ALA A 75 -6.23 5.13 -4.38
C ALA A 75 -7.25 5.66 -5.40
N HIS A 76 -7.45 6.97 -5.51
CA HIS A 76 -8.32 7.56 -6.54
C HIS A 76 -7.77 7.37 -7.95
N HIS A 77 -6.45 7.48 -8.16
CA HIS A 77 -5.85 7.17 -9.44
C HIS A 77 -6.01 5.68 -9.79
N ILE A 78 -5.81 4.76 -8.83
CA ILE A 78 -6.05 3.32 -9.02
C ILE A 78 -7.52 3.06 -9.40
N ALA A 79 -8.47 3.63 -8.64
CA ALA A 79 -9.90 3.47 -8.93
C ALA A 79 -10.26 3.93 -10.34
N ARG A 80 -9.69 5.05 -10.81
CA ARG A 80 -9.90 5.55 -12.17
C ARG A 80 -9.46 4.53 -13.23
N HIS A 81 -8.28 3.92 -13.08
CA HIS A 81 -7.80 2.90 -14.03
C HIS A 81 -8.63 1.62 -13.99
N VAL A 82 -8.98 1.12 -12.79
CA VAL A 82 -9.85 -0.06 -12.66
C VAL A 82 -11.22 0.19 -13.30
N ASN A 83 -11.82 1.36 -13.04
CA ASN A 83 -13.16 1.70 -13.51
C ASN A 83 -13.19 1.99 -15.02
N ALA A 84 -12.11 2.47 -15.61
CA ALA A 84 -12.01 2.66 -17.07
C ALA A 84 -12.05 1.34 -17.84
N ASN A 85 -11.60 0.25 -17.20
CA ASN A 85 -11.55 -1.08 -17.82
C ASN A 85 -12.74 -1.99 -17.42
N ALA A 86 -13.61 -1.54 -16.51
CA ALA A 86 -14.71 -2.34 -15.97
C ALA A 86 -16.05 -1.88 -16.58
N ALA A 87 -16.78 -2.83 -17.17
CA ALA A 87 -18.19 -2.64 -17.53
C ALA A 87 -19.06 -2.82 -16.28
N GLY A 88 -19.04 -1.84 -15.35
CA GLY A 88 -19.89 -1.95 -14.15
C GLY A 88 -19.26 -1.32 -12.90
N ILE A 89 -19.70 -1.80 -11.72
CA ILE A 89 -19.21 -1.31 -10.42
C ILE A 89 -17.80 -1.83 -10.19
N GLY A 90 -16.82 -0.97 -10.36
CA GLY A 90 -15.40 -1.26 -10.18
C GLY A 90 -14.88 -0.96 -8.77
N ALA A 91 -13.75 -0.27 -8.70
CA ALA A 91 -13.10 0.11 -7.45
C ALA A 91 -13.70 1.39 -6.84
N GLN A 92 -13.85 1.41 -5.53
CA GLN A 92 -14.29 2.57 -4.75
C GLN A 92 -13.32 2.85 -3.62
N VAL A 93 -13.03 4.14 -3.37
CA VAL A 93 -12.12 4.57 -2.30
C VAL A 93 -12.90 4.83 -1.02
N VAL A 94 -12.48 4.22 0.09
CA VAL A 94 -13.11 4.36 1.39
C VAL A 94 -12.08 4.58 2.48
N LYS A 95 -12.18 5.68 3.24
CA LYS A 95 -11.37 5.92 4.44
C LYS A 95 -11.93 5.09 5.61
N ALA A 96 -11.68 3.78 5.59
CA ALA A 96 -12.21 2.84 6.58
C ALA A 96 -11.31 2.66 7.81
N ILE A 97 -10.07 3.14 7.75
CA ILE A 97 -9.07 3.02 8.82
C ILE A 97 -8.53 4.40 9.15
N TYR A 98 -8.28 4.64 10.41
CA TYR A 98 -7.62 5.83 10.90
C TYR A 98 -6.60 5.46 11.99
N ARG A 99 -5.66 6.35 12.28
CA ARG A 99 -4.68 6.19 13.34
C ARG A 99 -5.15 6.93 14.59
N THR A 100 -5.18 6.25 15.74
CA THR A 100 -5.62 6.82 17.02
C THR A 100 -4.52 7.63 17.69
N GLN A 101 -3.26 7.30 17.42
CA GLN A 101 -2.08 7.99 17.94
C GLN A 101 -0.95 7.99 16.90
N PRO A 102 -0.14 9.05 16.77
CA PRO A 102 1.05 9.04 15.94
C PRO A 102 2.02 7.93 16.37
N VAL A 103 2.77 7.40 15.41
CA VAL A 103 3.85 6.44 15.66
C VAL A 103 5.14 6.92 15.02
N GLN A 104 6.26 6.46 15.53
CA GLN A 104 7.53 6.75 14.90
C GLN A 104 7.61 6.07 13.52
N SER A 105 7.95 6.81 12.47
CA SER A 105 8.05 6.25 11.12
C SER A 105 9.14 5.17 11.04
N GLN A 106 8.97 4.18 10.16
CA GLN A 106 9.98 3.13 9.94
C GLN A 106 11.34 3.72 9.53
N CYS A 107 11.34 4.82 8.77
CA CYS A 107 12.58 5.50 8.40
C CYS A 107 13.30 6.10 9.62
N ALA A 108 12.57 6.74 10.53
CA ALA A 108 13.13 7.28 11.75
C ALA A 108 13.65 6.16 12.68
N ARG A 109 12.89 5.08 12.84
CA ARG A 109 13.31 3.90 13.63
C ARG A 109 14.57 3.26 13.06
N HIS A 110 14.66 3.14 11.75
CA HIS A 110 15.84 2.58 11.10
C HIS A 110 17.11 3.42 11.33
N LYS A 111 16.98 4.75 11.34
CA LYS A 111 18.11 5.65 11.69
C LYS A 111 18.58 5.47 13.13
N LEU A 112 17.69 5.06 14.01
CA LEU A 112 17.97 4.81 15.43
C LEU A 112 18.30 3.35 15.73
N ALA A 113 18.52 2.51 14.72
CA ALA A 113 18.76 1.07 14.83
C ALA A 113 17.67 0.31 15.61
N LEU A 114 16.44 0.85 15.64
CA LEU A 114 15.29 0.21 16.27
C LEU A 114 14.63 -0.76 15.27
N GLY A 115 14.16 -1.88 15.77
CA GLY A 115 13.40 -2.85 15.01
C GLY A 115 12.06 -2.29 14.48
N PRO A 116 11.38 -3.01 13.58
CA PRO A 116 10.05 -2.62 13.10
C PRO A 116 9.05 -2.61 14.26
N ILE A 117 8.04 -1.74 14.16
CA ILE A 117 6.90 -1.71 15.09
C ILE A 117 6.06 -2.96 14.87
N ALA A 118 5.66 -3.66 15.94
CA ALA A 118 4.71 -4.76 15.83
C ALA A 118 3.34 -4.27 15.33
N PRO A 119 2.55 -5.11 14.64
CA PRO A 119 1.27 -4.69 14.07
C PRO A 119 0.34 -4.02 15.10
N GLU A 120 0.27 -4.54 16.30
CA GLU A 120 -0.60 -4.05 17.38
C GLU A 120 -0.23 -2.63 17.85
N GLN A 121 1.04 -2.25 17.70
CA GLN A 121 1.58 -0.96 18.10
C GLN A 121 1.41 0.13 17.02
N HIS A 122 0.78 -0.19 15.90
CA HIS A 122 0.51 0.79 14.86
C HIS A 122 -0.68 1.70 15.18
N HIS A 123 -1.43 1.41 16.24
CA HIS A 123 -2.57 2.22 16.70
C HIS A 123 -3.59 2.50 15.59
N LEU A 124 -3.85 1.51 14.73
CA LEU A 124 -4.86 1.60 13.69
C LEU A 124 -6.20 1.13 14.23
N ALA A 125 -7.24 1.91 13.93
CA ALA A 125 -8.60 1.59 14.29
C ALA A 125 -9.52 1.72 13.06
N ARG A 126 -10.64 1.00 13.11
CA ARG A 126 -11.63 1.01 12.05
C ARG A 126 -12.64 2.15 12.25
N ASN A 127 -12.96 2.85 11.18
CA ASN A 127 -14.12 3.74 11.14
C ASN A 127 -15.40 2.89 11.09
N ARG A 128 -16.49 3.36 11.74
CA ARG A 128 -17.77 2.62 11.84
C ARG A 128 -18.49 2.38 10.51
N LYS A 129 -17.98 2.85 9.40
CA LYS A 129 -18.53 2.54 8.07
C LYS A 129 -18.44 1.04 7.80
N VAL A 130 -19.58 0.41 7.62
CA VAL A 130 -19.66 -1.01 7.25
C VAL A 130 -19.24 -1.13 5.79
N LEU A 131 -18.17 -1.87 5.54
CA LEU A 131 -17.82 -2.30 4.20
C LEU A 131 -18.68 -3.54 3.87
N THR A 132 -19.32 -3.51 2.72
CA THR A 132 -19.99 -4.70 2.17
C THR A 132 -18.98 -5.78 1.79
N LEU A 133 -19.42 -7.03 1.60
CA LEU A 133 -18.59 -8.18 1.23
C LEU A 133 -18.01 -8.02 -0.19
N ARG A 134 -17.04 -7.14 -0.34
CA ARG A 134 -16.23 -6.97 -1.55
C ARG A 134 -14.77 -7.20 -1.21
N GLN A 135 -13.98 -7.55 -2.20
CA GLN A 135 -12.55 -7.60 -2.06
C GLN A 135 -12.02 -6.25 -1.56
N THR A 136 -11.20 -6.27 -0.53
CA THR A 136 -10.69 -5.04 0.11
C THR A 136 -9.17 -5.01 0.01
N TYR A 137 -8.65 -3.92 -0.52
CA TYR A 137 -7.22 -3.66 -0.62
C TYR A 137 -6.80 -2.48 0.23
N PHE A 138 -5.80 -2.68 1.07
CA PHE A 138 -5.11 -1.62 1.80
C PHE A 138 -4.06 -1.00 0.89
N VAL A 139 -4.26 0.26 0.52
CA VAL A 139 -3.39 0.99 -0.42
C VAL A 139 -2.28 1.69 0.33
N ASP A 140 -1.04 1.34 0.00
CA ASP A 140 0.16 2.01 0.49
C ASP A 140 1.19 2.17 -0.65
N ASN A 141 2.15 3.07 -0.48
CA ASN A 141 3.17 3.31 -1.50
C ASN A 141 4.29 2.25 -1.47
N VAL A 142 4.87 1.99 -0.30
CA VAL A 142 5.97 1.02 -0.11
C VAL A 142 5.76 0.23 1.16
N THR A 143 5.92 -1.07 1.08
CA THR A 143 6.02 -1.92 2.26
C THR A 143 7.44 -2.47 2.45
N THR A 144 7.85 -2.63 3.69
CA THR A 144 9.12 -3.26 4.07
C THR A 144 8.87 -4.56 4.84
N SER A 145 8.36 -4.47 6.05
CA SER A 145 8.01 -5.64 6.88
C SER A 145 6.57 -6.12 6.66
N GLY A 146 5.70 -5.28 6.09
CA GLY A 146 4.26 -5.52 5.98
C GLY A 146 3.48 -5.28 7.26
N HIS A 147 4.11 -4.87 8.36
CA HIS A 147 3.45 -4.73 9.66
C HIS A 147 2.34 -3.68 9.66
N THR A 148 2.49 -2.56 8.93
CA THR A 148 1.43 -1.55 8.80
C THR A 148 0.19 -2.12 8.12
N LEU A 149 0.39 -2.92 7.06
CA LEU A 149 -0.70 -3.57 6.34
C LEU A 149 -1.37 -4.66 7.20
N GLU A 150 -0.57 -5.42 7.96
CA GLU A 150 -1.10 -6.41 8.91
C GLU A 150 -1.88 -5.73 10.04
N ALA A 151 -1.41 -4.59 10.55
CA ALA A 151 -2.15 -3.79 11.52
C ALA A 151 -3.51 -3.32 10.95
N ALA A 152 -3.54 -2.92 9.68
CA ALA A 152 -4.77 -2.55 8.99
C ALA A 152 -5.74 -3.73 8.87
N ARG A 153 -5.21 -4.92 8.56
CA ARG A 153 -6.00 -6.16 8.50
C ARG A 153 -6.55 -6.53 9.88
N LEU A 154 -5.77 -6.39 10.94
CA LEU A 154 -6.24 -6.62 12.32
C LEU A 154 -7.35 -5.63 12.71
N ALA A 155 -7.18 -4.34 12.37
CA ALA A 155 -8.17 -3.31 12.67
C ALA A 155 -9.50 -3.52 11.94
N LEU A 156 -9.47 -3.95 10.67
CA LEU A 156 -10.67 -4.14 9.85
C LEU A 156 -11.24 -5.56 9.94
N GLY A 157 -10.42 -6.56 10.25
CA GLY A 157 -10.76 -7.98 10.33
C GLY A 157 -10.52 -8.77 9.03
N PHE A 158 -10.35 -8.11 7.89
CA PHE A 158 -10.13 -8.71 6.57
C PHE A 158 -9.40 -7.76 5.63
N GLY A 159 -8.99 -8.23 4.46
CA GLY A 159 -8.35 -7.43 3.41
C GLY A 159 -6.95 -7.92 3.05
N ALA A 160 -6.43 -7.43 1.93
CA ALA A 160 -5.10 -7.68 1.39
C ALA A 160 -4.33 -6.38 1.19
N GLY A 161 -3.00 -6.43 1.22
CA GLY A 161 -2.17 -5.28 0.89
C GLY A 161 -2.11 -5.09 -0.63
N LEU A 162 -2.14 -3.82 -1.07
CA LEU A 162 -1.86 -3.40 -2.44
C LEU A 162 -0.86 -2.26 -2.38
N VAL A 163 0.36 -2.52 -2.81
CA VAL A 163 1.46 -1.57 -2.71
C VAL A 163 2.12 -1.34 -4.06
N PHE A 164 2.66 -0.13 -4.25
CA PHE A 164 3.44 0.14 -5.46
C PHE A 164 4.75 -0.67 -5.45
N ALA A 165 5.46 -0.71 -4.31
CA ALA A 165 6.71 -1.46 -4.24
C ALA A 165 6.88 -2.21 -2.91
N ASP A 166 7.38 -3.44 -2.99
CA ASP A 166 7.71 -4.28 -1.83
C ASP A 166 9.23 -4.39 -1.67
N ALA A 167 9.73 -3.94 -0.52
CA ALA A 167 11.12 -4.05 -0.12
C ALA A 167 11.42 -5.33 0.67
N ALA A 168 10.41 -6.12 0.99
CA ALA A 168 10.62 -7.35 1.72
C ALA A 168 11.34 -8.37 0.86
N THR A 169 12.45 -8.88 1.34
CA THR A 169 13.11 -10.10 0.84
C THR A 169 12.28 -11.32 1.26
N ARG A 170 10.98 -11.30 0.99
CA ARG A 170 10.15 -12.47 1.25
C ARG A 170 10.41 -13.47 0.14
N ARG A 171 10.94 -14.63 0.51
CA ARG A 171 10.89 -15.82 -0.35
C ARG A 171 9.45 -15.98 -0.78
N THR A 172 9.21 -15.79 -2.07
CA THR A 172 7.91 -16.03 -2.71
C THR A 172 7.62 -17.52 -2.59
N GLN A 173 6.96 -17.94 -1.52
CA GLN A 173 6.24 -19.22 -1.54
C GLN A 173 4.92 -18.99 -2.29
N MET A 174 5.01 -18.82 -3.60
CA MET A 174 3.92 -19.18 -4.49
C MET A 174 4.01 -20.69 -4.71
N GLN A 175 3.52 -21.47 -3.76
CA GLN A 175 2.97 -22.77 -4.08
C GLN A 175 1.53 -22.53 -4.52
N VAL A 176 1.35 -22.34 -5.81
CA VAL A 176 0.07 -22.61 -6.47
C VAL A 176 -0.11 -24.13 -6.42
N THR A 177 -0.78 -24.60 -5.41
CA THR A 177 -1.32 -25.96 -5.43
C THR A 177 -2.58 -25.92 -6.31
N LEU A 178 -2.41 -26.26 -7.57
CA LEU A 178 -3.52 -26.65 -8.44
C LEU A 178 -4.02 -28.02 -7.95
N PHE A 179 -5.25 -28.05 -7.45
CA PHE A 179 -6.12 -29.21 -7.41
C PHE A 179 -7.48 -28.82 -7.97
#